data_94b941d39ce8646a729e05333505b4d3
#
_entry.id   94b941d39ce8646a729e05333505b4d3
#
_cell.length_a   1.000
_cell.length_b   1.000
_cell.length_c   1.000
_cell.angle_alpha   90.00
_cell.angle_beta   90.00
_cell.angle_gamma   90.00
#
_symmetry.space_group_name_H-M   'P 1'
#
loop_
_entity.id
_entity.type
_entity.pdbx_description
1 polymer ?
#
loop_
_entity_poly.entity_id
_entity_poly.type
_entity_poly.pdbx_seq_one_letter_code
_entity_poly.pdbx_strand_id
1 'polypeptide(L)'
;MSAITLEQAVGKLRDLPTLPLVVTELISSFERTDISVGELAAKVSNDQALTAKTLRLANSSFYGLQCKVRTIDQAIAVLGLDSVRALVTSAGIIGSFNGGAGAFDFAGFWRHAVGTALCAKSLARLARCNQEYAFVSGLLHDIGRLVLITRFPTQYEAVIAHRNSVDCDMLQAERAVLGLDHAMVGRALAEHWKFPVLIQHAIGHHHAPMAQDLGAIPSVVHVADAIVHALDLAGHADERVPAIAQDAWNSLGIDPAGLRRVFEDTESEFDNACQILTASN
;
A
#
# COMPACT_ATOMS: atom_id res chain seq x y z
N MET A 1 29.83 -7.18 2.76
CA MET A 1 28.74 -8.08 3.19
C MET A 1 28.28 -8.88 1.98
N SER A 2 27.81 -10.12 2.16
CA SER A 2 27.30 -10.90 1.01
C SER A 2 25.92 -10.38 0.60
N ALA A 3 25.67 -10.30 -0.72
CA ALA A 3 24.37 -10.00 -1.28
C ALA A 3 23.32 -11.01 -0.77
N ILE A 4 22.08 -10.57 -0.65
CA ILE A 4 20.94 -11.42 -0.26
C ILE A 4 20.32 -11.97 -1.53
N THR A 5 20.06 -13.28 -1.59
CA THR A 5 19.30 -13.84 -2.71
C THR A 5 17.80 -13.66 -2.47
N LEU A 6 17.02 -13.57 -3.57
CA LEU A 6 15.55 -13.51 -3.45
C LEU A 6 15.01 -14.75 -2.72
N GLU A 7 15.62 -15.92 -2.91
CA GLU A 7 15.25 -17.15 -2.21
C GLU A 7 15.46 -17.04 -0.69
N GLN A 8 16.54 -16.40 -0.24
CA GLN A 8 16.78 -16.12 1.18
C GLN A 8 15.73 -15.14 1.73
N ALA A 9 15.38 -14.09 0.96
CA ALA A 9 14.33 -13.15 1.35
C ALA A 9 12.97 -13.86 1.46
N VAL A 10 12.59 -14.65 0.45
CA VAL A 10 11.36 -15.47 0.44
C VAL A 10 11.33 -16.49 1.59
N GLY A 11 12.47 -17.12 1.89
CA GLY A 11 12.57 -18.04 3.05
C GLY A 11 12.20 -17.37 4.38
N LYS A 12 12.50 -16.06 4.52
CA LYS A 12 12.16 -15.27 5.72
C LYS A 12 10.71 -14.74 5.75
N LEU A 13 9.95 -14.86 4.65
CA LEU A 13 8.54 -14.47 4.65
C LEU A 13 7.70 -15.32 5.63
N ARG A 14 8.10 -16.57 5.89
CA ARG A 14 7.43 -17.45 6.86
C ARG A 14 7.56 -16.96 8.30
N ASP A 15 8.58 -16.16 8.59
CA ASP A 15 8.84 -15.59 9.91
C ASP A 15 8.10 -14.24 10.13
N LEU A 16 7.38 -13.75 9.12
CA LEU A 16 6.60 -12.51 9.23
C LEU A 16 5.39 -12.68 10.16
N PRO A 17 4.85 -11.57 10.71
CA PRO A 17 3.61 -11.61 11.45
C PRO A 17 2.51 -12.31 10.66
N THR A 18 1.81 -13.23 11.31
CA THR A 18 0.67 -13.91 10.69
C THR A 18 -0.48 -12.93 10.54
N LEU A 19 -1.00 -12.78 9.34
CA LEU A 19 -2.21 -11.99 9.11
C LEU A 19 -3.41 -12.66 9.80
N PRO A 20 -4.37 -11.88 10.33
CA PRO A 20 -5.62 -12.42 10.81
C PRO A 20 -6.28 -13.32 9.75
N LEU A 21 -6.88 -14.43 10.18
CA LEU A 21 -7.47 -15.40 9.24
C LEU A 21 -8.48 -14.74 8.29
N VAL A 22 -9.31 -13.84 8.80
CA VAL A 22 -10.29 -13.10 8.00
C VAL A 22 -9.62 -12.26 6.90
N VAL A 23 -8.45 -11.68 7.18
CA VAL A 23 -7.68 -10.89 6.19
C VAL A 23 -7.15 -11.80 5.09
N THR A 24 -6.61 -12.97 5.46
CA THR A 24 -6.11 -13.96 4.49
C THR A 24 -7.24 -14.48 3.59
N GLU A 25 -8.40 -14.75 4.16
CA GLU A 25 -9.59 -15.16 3.40
C GLU A 25 -10.08 -14.06 2.46
N LEU A 26 -10.05 -12.79 2.92
CA LEU A 26 -10.40 -11.64 2.10
C LEU A 26 -9.47 -11.47 0.91
N ILE A 27 -8.15 -11.56 1.14
CA ILE A 27 -7.16 -11.49 0.06
C ILE A 27 -7.45 -12.57 -0.99
N SER A 28 -7.66 -13.82 -0.56
CA SER A 28 -7.97 -14.94 -1.45
C SER A 28 -9.30 -14.79 -2.19
N SER A 29 -10.12 -13.87 -1.75
CA SER A 29 -11.45 -13.62 -2.29
C SER A 29 -11.55 -12.48 -3.30
N PHE A 30 -10.46 -11.72 -3.53
CA PHE A 30 -10.50 -10.56 -4.43
C PHE A 30 -10.94 -10.91 -5.87
N GLU A 31 -10.59 -12.09 -6.36
CA GLU A 31 -10.95 -12.55 -7.71
C GLU A 31 -12.22 -13.41 -7.74
N ARG A 32 -12.87 -13.61 -6.59
CA ARG A 32 -14.07 -14.44 -6.48
C ARG A 32 -15.33 -13.60 -6.49
N THR A 33 -16.30 -14.01 -7.28
CA THR A 33 -17.63 -13.38 -7.39
C THR A 33 -18.73 -14.10 -6.58
N ASP A 34 -18.42 -15.30 -6.06
CA ASP A 34 -19.37 -16.22 -5.40
C ASP A 34 -19.37 -16.13 -3.88
N ILE A 35 -18.87 -15.01 -3.31
CA ILE A 35 -18.77 -14.86 -1.86
C ILE A 35 -20.10 -14.42 -1.26
N SER A 36 -20.53 -15.11 -0.21
CA SER A 36 -21.62 -14.69 0.63
C SER A 36 -21.27 -13.42 1.39
N VAL A 37 -21.93 -12.31 1.04
CA VAL A 37 -21.77 -11.01 1.73
C VAL A 37 -22.01 -11.15 3.22
N GLY A 38 -23.08 -11.85 3.63
CA GLY A 38 -23.41 -12.05 5.04
C GLY A 38 -22.37 -12.88 5.79
N GLU A 39 -21.79 -13.91 5.16
CA GLU A 39 -20.71 -14.70 5.76
C GLU A 39 -19.45 -13.87 5.98
N LEU A 40 -19.08 -13.04 5.01
CA LEU A 40 -17.96 -12.14 5.12
C LEU A 40 -18.18 -11.12 6.22
N ALA A 41 -19.34 -10.46 6.24
CA ALA A 41 -19.68 -9.48 7.26
C ALA A 41 -19.63 -10.08 8.66
N ALA A 42 -20.14 -11.28 8.85
CA ALA A 42 -20.08 -11.99 10.13
C ALA A 42 -18.64 -12.27 10.56
N LYS A 43 -17.78 -12.75 9.64
CA LYS A 43 -16.36 -13.02 9.94
C LYS A 43 -15.60 -11.76 10.35
N VAL A 44 -15.79 -10.64 9.65
CA VAL A 44 -15.16 -9.36 9.99
C VAL A 44 -15.68 -8.85 11.33
N SER A 45 -16.99 -8.97 11.59
CA SER A 45 -17.64 -8.50 12.81
C SER A 45 -17.18 -9.25 14.07
N ASN A 46 -16.62 -10.43 13.95
CA ASN A 46 -16.04 -11.19 15.06
C ASN A 46 -14.71 -10.58 15.58
N ASP A 47 -14.04 -9.76 14.78
CA ASP A 47 -12.86 -9.00 15.21
C ASP A 47 -13.28 -7.55 15.48
N GLN A 48 -13.38 -7.19 16.77
CA GLN A 48 -13.85 -5.87 17.20
C GLN A 48 -12.89 -4.75 16.77
N ALA A 49 -11.58 -4.98 16.83
CA ALA A 49 -10.58 -3.97 16.47
C ALA A 49 -10.62 -3.70 14.97
N LEU A 50 -10.63 -4.75 14.17
CA LEU A 50 -10.71 -4.68 12.71
C LEU A 50 -12.03 -4.05 12.27
N THR A 51 -13.15 -4.44 12.87
CA THR A 51 -14.47 -3.84 12.64
C THR A 51 -14.46 -2.34 12.94
N ALA A 52 -13.97 -1.93 14.10
CA ALA A 52 -13.92 -0.52 14.48
C ALA A 52 -13.07 0.32 13.52
N LYS A 53 -11.90 -0.17 13.12
CA LYS A 53 -11.05 0.51 12.13
C LYS A 53 -11.75 0.60 10.78
N THR A 54 -12.32 -0.49 10.30
CA THR A 54 -13.04 -0.53 9.02
C THR A 54 -14.20 0.44 8.99
N LEU A 55 -15.05 0.47 10.06
CA LEU A 55 -16.19 1.39 10.12
C LEU A 55 -15.78 2.86 10.26
N ARG A 56 -14.67 3.15 10.96
CA ARG A 56 -14.13 4.51 11.00
C ARG A 56 -13.69 4.98 9.61
N LEU A 57 -12.96 4.13 8.87
CA LEU A 57 -12.55 4.43 7.50
C LEU A 57 -13.74 4.60 6.57
N ALA A 58 -14.70 3.68 6.62
CA ALA A 58 -15.94 3.77 5.83
C ALA A 58 -16.71 5.08 6.08
N ASN A 59 -16.68 5.58 7.31
CA ASN A 59 -17.34 6.83 7.71
C ASN A 59 -16.45 8.08 7.56
N SER A 60 -15.25 7.95 7.03
CA SER A 60 -14.39 9.10 6.76
C SER A 60 -14.96 9.95 5.62
N SER A 61 -14.52 11.21 5.54
CA SER A 61 -14.89 12.12 4.46
C SER A 61 -14.50 11.59 3.08
N PHE A 62 -13.45 10.77 3.01
CA PHE A 62 -12.99 10.13 1.77
C PHE A 62 -14.08 9.34 1.04
N TYR A 63 -15.01 8.69 1.78
CA TYR A 63 -16.14 8.01 1.16
C TYR A 63 -17.39 8.90 1.05
N GLY A 64 -17.39 10.07 1.67
CA GLY A 64 -18.42 11.08 1.51
C GLY A 64 -19.84 10.62 1.84
N LEU A 65 -19.99 9.68 2.77
CA LEU A 65 -21.30 9.11 3.11
C LEU A 65 -22.21 10.15 3.76
N GLN A 66 -23.44 10.29 3.24
CA GLN A 66 -24.46 11.18 3.83
C GLN A 66 -24.92 10.73 5.22
N CYS A 67 -24.90 9.42 5.47
CA CYS A 67 -25.27 8.83 6.75
C CYS A 67 -24.17 7.87 7.23
N LYS A 68 -23.87 7.90 8.53
CA LYS A 68 -22.88 7.00 9.13
C LYS A 68 -23.35 5.55 9.11
N VAL A 69 -22.49 4.65 8.62
CA VAL A 69 -22.67 3.21 8.73
C VAL A 69 -22.20 2.72 10.10
N ARG A 70 -22.91 1.75 10.68
CA ARG A 70 -22.66 1.24 12.03
C ARG A 70 -22.33 -0.25 12.06
N THR A 71 -22.52 -0.95 10.94
CA THR A 71 -22.23 -2.38 10.80
C THR A 71 -21.49 -2.64 9.49
N ILE A 72 -20.80 -3.77 9.42
CA ILE A 72 -20.09 -4.17 8.19
C ILE A 72 -21.08 -4.42 7.05
N ASP A 73 -22.27 -5.00 7.34
CA ASP A 73 -23.33 -5.18 6.34
C ASP A 73 -23.78 -3.83 5.74
N GLN A 74 -23.98 -2.81 6.59
CA GLN A 74 -24.30 -1.47 6.11
C GLN A 74 -23.19 -0.87 5.26
N ALA A 75 -21.92 -1.05 5.68
CA ALA A 75 -20.77 -0.59 4.92
C ALA A 75 -20.72 -1.26 3.54
N ILE A 76 -20.95 -2.58 3.47
CA ILE A 76 -21.00 -3.32 2.19
C ILE A 76 -22.18 -2.84 1.33
N ALA A 77 -23.36 -2.61 1.93
CA ALA A 77 -24.54 -2.13 1.20
C ALA A 77 -24.32 -0.75 0.55
N VAL A 78 -23.55 0.13 1.19
CA VAL A 78 -23.34 1.52 0.75
C VAL A 78 -22.09 1.67 -0.12
N LEU A 79 -20.97 1.06 0.27
CA LEU A 79 -19.67 1.20 -0.40
C LEU A 79 -19.38 0.10 -1.43
N GLY A 80 -20.14 -0.99 -1.36
CA GLY A 80 -19.85 -2.20 -2.12
C GLY A 80 -18.88 -3.14 -1.41
N LEU A 81 -18.89 -4.40 -1.86
CA LEU A 81 -18.09 -5.47 -1.28
C LEU A 81 -16.58 -5.22 -1.45
N ASP A 82 -16.17 -4.76 -2.63
CA ASP A 82 -14.76 -4.58 -2.96
C ASP A 82 -14.11 -3.48 -2.12
N SER A 83 -14.82 -2.36 -1.89
CA SER A 83 -14.34 -1.28 -1.01
C SER A 83 -14.17 -1.75 0.42
N VAL A 84 -15.15 -2.47 0.97
CA VAL A 84 -15.04 -3.00 2.34
C VAL A 84 -13.91 -4.03 2.44
N ARG A 85 -13.76 -4.88 1.43
CA ARG A 85 -12.67 -5.85 1.33
C ARG A 85 -11.30 -5.16 1.36
N ALA A 86 -11.11 -4.11 0.56
CA ALA A 86 -9.89 -3.31 0.56
C ALA A 86 -9.60 -2.67 1.93
N LEU A 87 -10.61 -2.08 2.57
CA LEU A 87 -10.49 -1.46 3.89
C LEU A 87 -10.09 -2.44 5.00
N VAL A 88 -10.77 -3.60 5.06
CA VAL A 88 -10.49 -4.63 6.07
C VAL A 88 -9.07 -5.19 5.86
N THR A 89 -8.70 -5.48 4.62
CA THR A 89 -7.37 -5.97 4.28
C THR A 89 -6.29 -4.97 4.71
N SER A 90 -6.47 -3.70 4.38
CA SER A 90 -5.55 -2.62 4.74
C SER A 90 -5.39 -2.47 6.26
N ALA A 91 -6.50 -2.40 6.98
CA ALA A 91 -6.50 -2.27 8.45
C ALA A 91 -5.81 -3.48 9.13
N GLY A 92 -6.02 -4.68 8.61
CA GLY A 92 -5.42 -5.90 9.12
C GLY A 92 -3.92 -6.00 8.87
N ILE A 93 -3.46 -5.61 7.68
CA ILE A 93 -2.02 -5.62 7.36
C ILE A 93 -1.27 -4.58 8.20
N ILE A 94 -1.75 -3.33 8.24
CA ILE A 94 -1.15 -2.30 9.09
C ILE A 94 -1.09 -2.76 10.55
N GLY A 95 -2.19 -3.32 11.06
CA GLY A 95 -2.26 -3.83 12.43
C GLY A 95 -1.24 -4.94 12.72
N SER A 96 -0.92 -5.78 11.75
CA SER A 96 0.03 -6.87 11.90
C SER A 96 1.50 -6.42 11.92
N PHE A 97 1.80 -5.24 11.36
CA PHE A 97 3.17 -4.69 11.32
C PHE A 97 3.38 -3.50 12.28
N ASN A 98 2.41 -3.16 13.11
CA ASN A 98 2.57 -2.14 14.13
C ASN A 98 3.41 -2.68 15.30
N GLY A 99 4.64 -2.18 15.43
CA GLY A 99 5.50 -2.42 16.58
C GLY A 99 6.76 -3.21 16.27
N GLY A 100 7.79 -2.53 15.79
CA GLY A 100 9.18 -2.98 15.80
C GLY A 100 9.99 -2.16 16.80
N ALA A 101 10.79 -2.82 17.64
CA ALA A 101 11.81 -2.12 18.41
C ALA A 101 12.97 -1.77 17.46
N GLY A 102 13.24 -0.48 17.24
CA GLY A 102 14.35 -0.03 16.39
C GLY A 102 14.23 1.44 16.00
N ALA A 103 15.26 1.95 15.33
CA ALA A 103 15.32 3.33 14.84
C ALA A 103 14.47 3.60 13.58
N PHE A 104 13.74 2.58 13.06
CA PHE A 104 12.92 2.76 11.87
C PHE A 104 11.61 3.49 12.18
N ASP A 105 11.32 4.52 11.39
CA ASP A 105 10.09 5.31 11.50
C ASP A 105 8.90 4.58 10.85
N PHE A 106 8.28 3.67 11.61
CA PHE A 106 7.05 2.98 11.18
C PHE A 106 5.88 3.95 10.94
N ALA A 107 5.82 5.05 11.70
CA ALA A 107 4.74 6.02 11.55
C ALA A 107 4.85 6.76 10.21
N GLY A 108 6.03 7.29 9.89
CA GLY A 108 6.30 7.90 8.60
C GLY A 108 6.11 6.94 7.42
N PHE A 109 6.59 5.69 7.55
CA PHE A 109 6.36 4.65 6.55
C PHE A 109 4.87 4.45 6.24
N TRP A 110 4.04 4.29 7.27
CA TRP A 110 2.60 4.09 7.06
C TRP A 110 1.89 5.37 6.62
N ARG A 111 2.36 6.55 7.04
CA ARG A 111 1.84 7.82 6.51
C ARG A 111 2.06 7.91 5.01
N HIS A 112 3.28 7.62 4.53
CA HIS A 112 3.59 7.56 3.10
C HIS A 112 2.69 6.54 2.36
N ALA A 113 2.61 5.32 2.87
CA ALA A 113 1.79 4.25 2.29
C ALA A 113 0.29 4.64 2.19
N VAL A 114 -0.26 5.27 3.24
CA VAL A 114 -1.66 5.74 3.25
C VAL A 114 -1.86 6.87 2.24
N GLY A 115 -0.94 7.84 2.18
CA GLY A 115 -0.99 8.91 1.18
C GLY A 115 -0.98 8.35 -0.25
N THR A 116 -0.07 7.42 -0.52
CA THR A 116 0.03 6.76 -1.84
C THR A 116 -1.25 5.97 -2.16
N ALA A 117 -1.86 5.30 -1.17
CA ALA A 117 -3.13 4.60 -1.37
C ALA A 117 -4.29 5.54 -1.76
N LEU A 118 -4.44 6.67 -1.05
CA LEU A 118 -5.47 7.67 -1.33
C LEU A 118 -5.28 8.31 -2.71
N CYS A 119 -4.05 8.73 -3.00
CA CYS A 119 -3.68 9.33 -4.28
C CYS A 119 -3.91 8.33 -5.43
N ALA A 120 -3.46 7.07 -5.28
CA ALA A 120 -3.66 6.01 -6.27
C ALA A 120 -5.15 5.76 -6.54
N LYS A 121 -5.99 5.74 -5.51
CA LYS A 121 -7.45 5.59 -5.68
C LYS A 121 -8.05 6.76 -6.46
N SER A 122 -7.66 8.00 -6.14
CA SER A 122 -8.16 9.18 -6.87
C SER A 122 -7.68 9.20 -8.34
N LEU A 123 -6.41 8.86 -8.60
CA LEU A 123 -5.87 8.69 -9.95
C LEU A 123 -6.58 7.58 -10.73
N ALA A 124 -6.80 6.42 -10.10
CA ALA A 124 -7.48 5.27 -10.71
C ALA A 124 -8.89 5.61 -11.18
N ARG A 125 -9.61 6.44 -10.42
CA ARG A 125 -10.94 6.96 -10.81
C ARG A 125 -10.86 7.73 -12.13
N LEU A 126 -9.87 8.59 -12.30
CA LEU A 126 -9.66 9.37 -13.51
C LEU A 126 -9.16 8.52 -14.68
N ALA A 127 -8.22 7.59 -14.40
CA ALA A 127 -7.68 6.64 -15.37
C ALA A 127 -8.66 5.50 -15.72
N ARG A 128 -9.85 5.46 -15.10
CA ARG A 128 -10.91 4.46 -15.32
C ARG A 128 -10.44 3.02 -15.12
N CYS A 129 -9.59 2.80 -14.12
CA CYS A 129 -9.18 1.45 -13.71
C CYS A 129 -9.70 1.10 -12.31
N ASN A 130 -9.41 -0.10 -11.83
CA ASN A 130 -9.95 -0.59 -10.54
C ASN A 130 -9.37 0.22 -9.37
N GLN A 131 -10.23 1.03 -8.74
CA GLN A 131 -9.88 1.94 -7.65
C GLN A 131 -9.43 1.19 -6.38
N GLU A 132 -10.07 0.06 -6.07
CA GLU A 132 -9.76 -0.71 -4.86
C GLU A 132 -8.42 -1.45 -5.01
N TYR A 133 -8.13 -1.97 -6.20
CA TYR A 133 -6.82 -2.55 -6.50
C TYR A 133 -5.72 -1.49 -6.45
N ALA A 134 -5.99 -0.29 -6.98
CA ALA A 134 -5.04 0.83 -6.91
C ALA A 134 -4.79 1.26 -5.47
N PHE A 135 -5.85 1.36 -4.65
CA PHE A 135 -5.75 1.67 -3.22
C PHE A 135 -4.87 0.66 -2.47
N VAL A 136 -5.18 -0.64 -2.61
CA VAL A 136 -4.40 -1.69 -1.93
C VAL A 136 -2.96 -1.74 -2.44
N SER A 137 -2.76 -1.58 -3.75
CA SER A 137 -1.42 -1.54 -4.34
C SER A 137 -0.61 -0.33 -3.86
N GLY A 138 -1.22 0.85 -3.79
CA GLY A 138 -0.58 2.05 -3.25
C GLY A 138 -0.23 1.90 -1.77
N LEU A 139 -1.10 1.24 -0.97
CA LEU A 139 -0.79 0.97 0.43
C LEU A 139 0.40 0.01 0.61
N LEU A 140 0.55 -0.94 -0.29
CA LEU A 140 1.51 -2.05 -0.16
C LEU A 140 2.74 -1.92 -1.07
N HIS A 141 2.84 -0.85 -1.88
CA HIS A 141 3.92 -0.74 -2.88
C HIS A 141 5.31 -0.92 -2.25
N ASP A 142 5.52 -0.37 -1.08
CA ASP A 142 6.78 -0.39 -0.32
C ASP A 142 6.86 -1.49 0.76
N ILE A 143 5.88 -2.41 0.83
CA ILE A 143 5.82 -3.42 1.91
C ILE A 143 7.09 -4.28 1.99
N GLY A 144 7.81 -4.45 0.90
CA GLY A 144 9.08 -5.15 0.87
C GLY A 144 10.16 -4.49 1.71
N ARG A 145 10.13 -3.15 1.90
CA ARG A 145 11.05 -2.44 2.81
C ARG A 145 10.88 -2.91 4.24
N LEU A 146 9.63 -3.12 4.70
CA LEU A 146 9.39 -3.66 6.05
C LEU A 146 9.98 -5.06 6.22
N VAL A 147 9.92 -5.90 5.19
CA VAL A 147 10.57 -7.22 5.21
C VAL A 147 12.08 -7.06 5.33
N LEU A 148 12.70 -6.23 4.48
CA LEU A 148 14.14 -6.01 4.49
C LEU A 148 14.63 -5.45 5.83
N ILE A 149 13.96 -4.44 6.37
CA ILE A 149 14.31 -3.80 7.63
C ILE A 149 14.17 -4.76 8.81
N THR A 150 13.08 -5.54 8.85
CA THR A 150 12.80 -6.39 10.02
C THR A 150 13.53 -7.73 9.99
N ARG A 151 13.84 -8.26 8.80
CA ARG A 151 14.49 -9.59 8.64
C ARG A 151 15.97 -9.53 8.33
N PHE A 152 16.44 -8.39 7.84
CA PHE A 152 17.85 -8.15 7.49
C PHE A 152 18.36 -6.82 8.04
N PRO A 153 18.19 -6.53 9.34
CA PRO A 153 18.45 -5.19 9.89
C PRO A 153 19.89 -4.72 9.66
N THR A 154 20.88 -5.56 9.90
CA THR A 154 22.30 -5.20 9.72
C THR A 154 22.64 -4.90 8.25
N GLN A 155 22.07 -5.66 7.32
CA GLN A 155 22.28 -5.42 5.90
C GLN A 155 21.56 -4.14 5.47
N TYR A 156 20.37 -3.87 6.02
CA TYR A 156 19.63 -2.65 5.70
C TYR A 156 20.26 -1.38 6.28
N GLU A 157 20.90 -1.46 7.44
CA GLU A 157 21.76 -0.39 7.96
C GLU A 157 22.89 -0.04 6.98
N ALA A 158 23.49 -1.06 6.33
CA ALA A 158 24.49 -0.82 5.29
C ALA A 158 23.89 -0.19 4.02
N VAL A 159 22.63 -0.48 3.67
CA VAL A 159 21.90 0.21 2.58
C VAL A 159 21.75 1.69 2.89
N ILE A 160 21.32 2.04 4.10
CA ILE A 160 21.16 3.43 4.53
C ILE A 160 22.52 4.16 4.50
N ALA A 161 23.58 3.52 5.03
CA ALA A 161 24.92 4.09 5.01
C ALA A 161 25.42 4.31 3.58
N HIS A 162 25.20 3.36 2.67
CA HIS A 162 25.56 3.49 1.26
C HIS A 162 24.79 4.63 0.59
N ARG A 163 23.46 4.68 0.74
CA ARG A 163 22.61 5.77 0.22
C ARG A 163 23.16 7.14 0.60
N ASN A 164 23.49 7.31 1.89
CA ASN A 164 23.97 8.58 2.42
C ASN A 164 25.39 8.93 1.92
N SER A 165 26.23 7.91 1.64
CA SER A 165 27.62 8.12 1.21
C SER A 165 27.76 8.52 -0.26
N VAL A 166 26.89 7.98 -1.14
CA VAL A 166 26.94 8.21 -2.60
C VAL A 166 25.78 9.04 -3.14
N ASP A 167 24.90 9.49 -2.24
CA ASP A 167 23.77 10.37 -2.56
C ASP A 167 22.86 9.81 -3.67
N CYS A 168 22.52 8.53 -3.59
CA CYS A 168 21.63 7.84 -4.53
C CYS A 168 20.20 7.66 -3.98
N ASP A 169 19.26 7.19 -4.82
CA ASP A 169 17.93 6.79 -4.33
C ASP A 169 17.97 5.44 -3.57
N MET A 170 16.88 5.15 -2.86
CA MET A 170 16.80 3.94 -2.03
C MET A 170 16.87 2.66 -2.85
N LEU A 171 16.22 2.63 -4.01
CA LEU A 171 16.21 1.48 -4.92
C LEU A 171 17.63 1.14 -5.41
N GLN A 172 18.42 2.17 -5.77
CA GLN A 172 19.80 2.03 -6.20
C GLN A 172 20.68 1.52 -5.05
N ALA A 173 20.50 2.07 -3.84
CA ALA A 173 21.24 1.63 -2.66
C ALA A 173 20.94 0.16 -2.30
N GLU A 174 19.68 -0.24 -2.32
CA GLU A 174 19.27 -1.63 -2.08
C GLU A 174 19.90 -2.58 -3.10
N ARG A 175 19.81 -2.28 -4.38
CA ARG A 175 20.43 -3.09 -5.44
C ARG A 175 21.95 -3.19 -5.31
N ALA A 176 22.61 -2.08 -4.97
CA ALA A 176 24.07 -2.05 -4.83
C ALA A 176 24.56 -2.88 -3.63
N VAL A 177 23.85 -2.85 -2.50
CA VAL A 177 24.27 -3.50 -1.26
C VAL A 177 23.70 -4.91 -1.12
N LEU A 178 22.42 -5.09 -1.46
CA LEU A 178 21.72 -6.34 -1.24
C LEU A 178 21.68 -7.24 -2.50
N GLY A 179 21.83 -6.68 -3.70
CA GLY A 179 21.65 -7.39 -4.96
C GLY A 179 20.18 -7.57 -5.37
N LEU A 180 19.25 -7.05 -4.57
CA LEU A 180 17.81 -7.04 -4.82
C LEU A 180 17.21 -5.75 -4.24
N ASP A 181 15.95 -5.47 -4.54
CA ASP A 181 15.24 -4.29 -4.04
C ASP A 181 13.91 -4.64 -3.35
N HIS A 182 13.33 -3.63 -2.69
CA HIS A 182 12.07 -3.77 -1.98
C HIS A 182 10.89 -4.11 -2.89
N ALA A 183 10.88 -3.67 -4.16
CA ALA A 183 9.80 -3.99 -5.08
C ALA A 183 9.79 -5.49 -5.43
N MET A 184 10.97 -6.10 -5.61
CA MET A 184 11.11 -7.55 -5.82
C MET A 184 10.63 -8.33 -4.60
N VAL A 185 11.02 -7.92 -3.38
CA VAL A 185 10.63 -8.58 -2.12
C VAL A 185 9.14 -8.38 -1.84
N GLY A 186 8.61 -7.18 -2.07
CA GLY A 186 7.20 -6.86 -1.92
C GLY A 186 6.32 -7.69 -2.85
N ARG A 187 6.72 -7.85 -4.12
CA ARG A 187 6.03 -8.73 -5.07
C ARG A 187 5.99 -10.18 -4.57
N ALA A 188 7.13 -10.71 -4.13
CA ALA A 188 7.20 -12.06 -3.58
C ALA A 188 6.33 -12.25 -2.34
N LEU A 189 6.23 -11.21 -1.47
CA LEU A 189 5.33 -11.22 -0.33
C LEU A 189 3.86 -11.21 -0.76
N ALA A 190 3.50 -10.37 -1.73
CA ALA A 190 2.14 -10.31 -2.25
C ALA A 190 1.72 -11.63 -2.92
N GLU A 191 2.64 -12.31 -3.61
CA GLU A 191 2.45 -13.64 -4.14
C GLU A 191 2.27 -14.68 -3.02
N HIS A 192 3.11 -14.63 -1.98
CA HIS A 192 3.01 -15.51 -0.81
C HIS A 192 1.65 -15.36 -0.10
N TRP A 193 1.13 -14.14 0.01
CA TRP A 193 -0.20 -13.85 0.56
C TRP A 193 -1.35 -14.10 -0.42
N LYS A 194 -1.05 -14.52 -1.65
CA LYS A 194 -2.03 -14.82 -2.72
C LYS A 194 -2.89 -13.61 -3.12
N PHE A 195 -2.30 -12.42 -3.15
CA PHE A 195 -2.96 -11.28 -3.77
C PHE A 195 -3.20 -11.51 -5.26
N PRO A 196 -4.22 -10.85 -5.86
CA PRO A 196 -4.41 -10.83 -7.31
C PRO A 196 -3.14 -10.44 -8.07
N VAL A 197 -2.92 -11.03 -9.23
CA VAL A 197 -1.73 -10.81 -10.07
C VAL A 197 -1.54 -9.33 -10.40
N LEU A 198 -2.62 -8.58 -10.61
CA LEU A 198 -2.56 -7.12 -10.86
C LEU A 198 -1.96 -6.35 -9.67
N ILE A 199 -2.27 -6.73 -8.43
CA ILE A 199 -1.69 -6.12 -7.22
C ILE A 199 -0.22 -6.52 -7.08
N GLN A 200 0.11 -7.82 -7.31
CA GLN A 200 1.50 -8.29 -7.30
C GLN A 200 2.36 -7.53 -8.32
N HIS A 201 1.83 -7.31 -9.54
CA HIS A 201 2.51 -6.56 -10.58
C HIS A 201 2.69 -5.09 -10.20
N ALA A 202 1.68 -4.46 -9.63
CA ALA A 202 1.78 -3.07 -9.20
C ALA A 202 2.87 -2.88 -8.14
N ILE A 203 2.91 -3.76 -7.13
CA ILE A 203 3.95 -3.73 -6.10
C ILE A 203 5.34 -3.98 -6.70
N GLY A 204 5.48 -4.98 -7.58
CA GLY A 204 6.78 -5.34 -8.16
C GLY A 204 7.32 -4.36 -9.20
N HIS A 205 6.47 -3.53 -9.79
CA HIS A 205 6.84 -2.70 -10.94
C HIS A 205 6.56 -1.20 -10.76
N HIS A 206 6.25 -0.74 -9.53
CA HIS A 206 5.95 0.68 -9.32
C HIS A 206 7.13 1.62 -9.64
N HIS A 207 8.37 1.15 -9.63
CA HIS A 207 9.54 1.91 -10.11
C HIS A 207 9.80 1.80 -11.61
N ALA A 208 9.24 0.79 -12.28
CA ALA A 208 9.37 0.57 -13.73
C ALA A 208 8.02 0.11 -14.33
N PRO A 209 6.99 0.96 -14.29
CA PRO A 209 5.61 0.55 -14.58
C PRO A 209 5.35 0.15 -16.03
N MET A 210 6.21 0.57 -16.95
CA MET A 210 6.09 0.29 -18.38
C MET A 210 6.99 -0.86 -18.87
N ALA A 211 7.62 -1.59 -17.95
CA ALA A 211 8.55 -2.69 -18.32
C ALA A 211 7.85 -3.84 -19.05
N GLN A 212 6.53 -4.00 -18.87
CA GLN A 212 5.69 -5.02 -19.47
C GLN A 212 4.26 -4.48 -19.64
N ASP A 213 3.42 -5.19 -20.39
CA ASP A 213 2.00 -4.87 -20.49
C ASP A 213 1.25 -5.38 -19.23
N LEU A 214 1.36 -4.62 -18.15
CA LEU A 214 0.87 -4.98 -16.81
C LEU A 214 -0.45 -4.26 -16.44
N GLY A 215 -1.07 -3.57 -17.39
CA GLY A 215 -2.25 -2.72 -17.14
C GLY A 215 -1.90 -1.37 -16.50
N ALA A 216 -2.92 -0.59 -16.16
CA ALA A 216 -2.76 0.80 -15.71
C ALA A 216 -2.31 0.93 -14.24
N ILE A 217 -2.55 -0.07 -13.38
CA ILE A 217 -2.34 0.06 -11.92
C ILE A 217 -0.88 0.33 -11.54
N PRO A 218 0.14 -0.32 -12.14
CA PRO A 218 1.54 0.03 -11.87
C PRO A 218 1.87 1.49 -12.17
N SER A 219 1.35 2.03 -13.29
CA SER A 219 1.52 3.45 -13.65
C SER A 219 0.80 4.38 -12.67
N VAL A 220 -0.40 4.01 -12.24
CA VAL A 220 -1.15 4.75 -11.21
C VAL A 220 -0.37 4.81 -9.90
N VAL A 221 0.16 3.69 -9.42
CA VAL A 221 0.95 3.65 -8.18
C VAL A 221 2.25 4.44 -8.32
N HIS A 222 2.96 4.31 -9.43
CA HIS A 222 4.17 5.06 -9.74
C HIS A 222 3.96 6.58 -9.66
N VAL A 223 2.88 7.06 -10.28
CA VAL A 223 2.54 8.50 -10.27
C VAL A 223 2.06 8.94 -8.89
N ALA A 224 1.27 8.09 -8.20
CA ALA A 224 0.80 8.39 -6.85
C ALA A 224 1.93 8.54 -5.84
N ASP A 225 2.92 7.64 -5.88
CA ASP A 225 4.11 7.67 -5.06
C ASP A 225 4.88 9.00 -5.25
N ALA A 226 5.16 9.38 -6.49
CA ALA A 226 5.83 10.64 -6.81
C ALA A 226 5.03 11.88 -6.34
N ILE A 227 3.72 11.88 -6.46
CA ILE A 227 2.85 12.97 -5.98
C ILE A 227 2.92 13.09 -4.46
N VAL A 228 2.86 11.98 -3.72
CA VAL A 228 2.88 11.97 -2.26
C VAL A 228 4.23 12.47 -1.72
N HIS A 229 5.32 12.10 -2.37
CA HIS A 229 6.64 12.67 -2.11
C HIS A 229 6.67 14.19 -2.40
N ALA A 230 6.10 14.62 -3.51
CA ALA A 230 6.07 16.05 -3.88
C ALA A 230 5.21 16.91 -2.93
N LEU A 231 4.17 16.31 -2.33
CA LEU A 231 3.32 16.97 -1.33
C LEU A 231 3.88 16.88 0.09
N ASP A 232 5.02 16.19 0.30
CA ASP A 232 5.68 15.99 1.60
C ASP A 232 4.72 15.47 2.69
N LEU A 233 3.80 14.58 2.32
CA LEU A 233 2.76 14.11 3.23
C LEU A 233 3.30 13.23 4.37
N ALA A 234 4.42 12.55 4.16
CA ALA A 234 5.07 11.74 5.20
C ALA A 234 5.86 12.59 6.20
N GLY A 235 6.34 13.78 5.78
CA GLY A 235 7.10 14.70 6.61
C GLY A 235 8.54 14.22 6.88
N HIS A 236 9.16 13.55 5.92
CA HIS A 236 10.55 13.08 6.06
C HIS A 236 11.55 14.17 5.66
N ALA A 237 12.49 14.50 6.54
CA ALA A 237 13.47 15.58 6.33
C ALA A 237 14.35 15.42 5.08
N ASP A 238 14.57 14.19 4.61
CA ASP A 238 15.45 13.85 3.47
C ASP A 238 14.64 13.27 2.28
N GLU A 239 13.38 13.67 2.13
CA GLU A 239 12.52 13.15 1.10
C GLU A 239 12.92 13.66 -0.28
N ARG A 240 13.05 12.76 -1.24
CA ARG A 240 13.32 13.08 -2.64
C ARG A 240 12.10 12.74 -3.45
N VAL A 241 11.69 13.65 -4.32
CA VAL A 241 10.61 13.38 -5.28
C VAL A 241 11.14 12.47 -6.38
N PRO A 242 10.61 11.25 -6.54
CA PRO A 242 10.99 10.36 -7.63
C PRO A 242 10.64 10.96 -8.99
N ALA A 243 11.46 10.68 -10.01
CA ALA A 243 11.13 11.07 -11.36
C ALA A 243 9.94 10.26 -11.88
N ILE A 244 8.94 10.94 -12.45
CA ILE A 244 7.81 10.27 -13.09
C ILE A 244 8.21 9.83 -14.50
N ALA A 245 8.04 8.55 -14.83
CA ALA A 245 8.22 8.03 -16.16
C ALA A 245 7.19 8.67 -17.11
N GLN A 246 7.66 9.32 -18.16
CA GLN A 246 6.80 10.08 -19.09
C GLN A 246 5.71 9.20 -19.72
N ASP A 247 6.03 7.97 -20.11
CA ASP A 247 5.07 7.04 -20.70
C ASP A 247 4.00 6.60 -19.68
N ALA A 248 4.39 6.40 -18.42
CA ALA A 248 3.44 6.10 -17.34
C ALA A 248 2.46 7.26 -17.14
N TRP A 249 2.97 8.49 -17.07
CA TRP A 249 2.14 9.70 -16.99
C TRP A 249 1.17 9.81 -18.17
N ASN A 250 1.69 9.70 -19.38
CA ASN A 250 0.90 9.81 -20.60
C ASN A 250 -0.20 8.75 -20.69
N SER A 251 0.07 7.53 -20.19
CA SER A 251 -0.88 6.41 -20.22
C SER A 251 -2.12 6.67 -19.37
N LEU A 252 -2.03 7.51 -18.33
CA LEU A 252 -3.16 7.82 -17.45
C LEU A 252 -4.16 8.81 -18.05
N GLY A 253 -3.74 9.60 -19.04
CA GLY A 253 -4.61 10.55 -19.74
C GLY A 253 -5.24 11.61 -18.83
N ILE A 254 -4.54 12.02 -17.76
CA ILE A 254 -5.06 12.96 -16.75
C ILE A 254 -4.77 14.38 -17.19
N ASP A 255 -5.80 15.20 -17.25
CA ASP A 255 -5.68 16.63 -17.53
C ASP A 255 -5.28 17.44 -16.28
N PRO A 256 -4.84 18.72 -16.44
CA PRO A 256 -4.43 19.56 -15.30
C PRO A 256 -5.54 19.78 -14.25
N ALA A 257 -6.80 19.81 -14.67
CA ALA A 257 -7.93 19.99 -13.76
C ALA A 257 -8.20 18.72 -12.93
N GLY A 258 -8.05 17.56 -13.56
CA GLY A 258 -8.10 16.26 -12.88
C GLY A 258 -6.97 16.11 -11.87
N LEU A 259 -5.73 16.48 -12.26
CA LEU A 259 -4.59 16.43 -11.36
C LEU A 259 -4.77 17.32 -10.12
N ARG A 260 -5.29 18.53 -10.30
CA ARG A 260 -5.59 19.43 -9.15
C ARG A 260 -6.57 18.77 -8.18
N ARG A 261 -7.61 18.12 -8.69
CA ARG A 261 -8.57 17.39 -7.85
C ARG A 261 -7.90 16.22 -7.10
N VAL A 262 -6.96 15.53 -7.74
CA VAL A 262 -6.20 14.47 -7.05
C VAL A 262 -5.43 15.03 -5.86
N PHE A 263 -4.77 16.19 -6.01
CA PHE A 263 -4.07 16.84 -4.90
C PHE A 263 -5.05 17.22 -3.78
N GLU A 264 -6.12 17.94 -4.11
CA GLU A 264 -7.15 18.37 -3.14
C GLU A 264 -7.78 17.18 -2.40
N ASP A 265 -8.19 16.13 -3.12
CA ASP A 265 -8.74 14.90 -2.54
C ASP A 265 -7.73 14.24 -1.59
N THR A 266 -6.46 14.11 -2.02
CA THR A 266 -5.41 13.43 -1.24
C THR A 266 -5.10 14.21 0.04
N GLU A 267 -4.83 15.50 -0.03
CA GLU A 267 -4.49 16.34 1.13
C GLU A 267 -5.66 16.42 2.13
N SER A 268 -6.89 16.61 1.64
CA SER A 268 -8.06 16.77 2.52
C SER A 268 -8.37 15.52 3.36
N GLU A 269 -8.03 14.33 2.87
CA GLU A 269 -8.36 13.06 3.49
C GLU A 269 -7.19 12.44 4.27
N PHE A 270 -5.97 12.90 4.00
CA PHE A 270 -4.74 12.27 4.45
C PHE A 270 -4.65 12.12 5.97
N ASP A 271 -4.78 13.22 6.73
CA ASP A 271 -4.60 13.19 8.19
C ASP A 271 -5.64 12.32 8.88
N ASN A 272 -6.90 12.40 8.42
CA ASN A 272 -7.98 11.57 8.96
C ASN A 272 -7.73 10.07 8.70
N ALA A 273 -7.35 9.70 7.47
CA ALA A 273 -7.06 8.31 7.13
C ALA A 273 -5.83 7.77 7.90
N CYS A 274 -4.76 8.57 8.02
CA CYS A 274 -3.60 8.22 8.82
C CYS A 274 -3.98 7.97 10.28
N GLN A 275 -4.71 8.90 10.90
CA GLN A 275 -5.15 8.76 12.29
C GLN A 275 -5.97 7.48 12.52
N ILE A 276 -6.84 7.11 11.58
CA ILE A 276 -7.67 5.91 11.70
C ILE A 276 -6.84 4.62 11.50
N LEU A 277 -5.99 4.57 10.47
CA LEU A 277 -5.27 3.36 10.08
C LEU A 277 -4.09 3.06 11.00
N THR A 278 -3.33 4.09 11.40
CA THR A 278 -2.09 3.91 12.16
C THR A 278 -2.26 4.02 13.67
N ALA A 279 -3.41 4.50 14.17
CA ALA A 279 -3.67 4.54 15.61
C ALA A 279 -3.52 3.13 16.22
N SER A 280 -2.64 3.04 17.21
CA SER A 280 -2.56 1.88 18.12
C SER A 280 -3.86 1.79 18.91
N ASN A 281 -4.42 0.60 19.04
CA ASN A 281 -5.60 0.37 19.90
C ASN A 281 -5.23 0.48 21.35
#